data_fbb900c927471154411e8875fa6550f1
#
_entry.id   fbb900c927471154411e8875fa6550f1
#
_cell.length_a   1.000
_cell.length_b   1.000
_cell.length_c   1.000
_cell.angle_alpha   90.00
_cell.angle_beta   90.00
_cell.angle_gamma   90.00
#
_symmetry.space_group_name_H-M   'P 1'
#
loop_
_entity.id
_entity.type
_entity.pdbx_description
1 polymer ?
#
loop_
_entity_poly.entity_id
_entity_poly.type
_entity_poly.pdbx_seq_one_letter_code
_entity_poly.pdbx_strand_id
1 'polypeptide(L)'
;ITKGQHWHHSKWELFIVVSGHGLIQERKIGTDENGNPYPILNYEVSGEKIQAVHMLPGYTHNIINLSETENLVTVMRANEPFDPAHPDTFFEKV
;
A
#
# COMPACT_ATOMS: atom_id res chain seq x y z
N ILE A 1 -6.55 -1.92 12.69
CA ILE A 1 -7.17 -2.35 11.42
C ILE A 1 -6.13 -2.27 10.31
N THR A 2 -6.06 -3.32 9.52
CA THR A 2 -5.18 -3.38 8.34
C THR A 2 -6.04 -3.44 7.09
N LYS A 3 -5.72 -2.60 6.11
CA LYS A 3 -6.39 -2.59 4.82
C LYS A 3 -5.36 -2.83 3.71
N GLY A 4 -5.84 -3.33 2.58
CA GLY A 4 -4.99 -3.62 1.42
C GLY A 4 -4.76 -5.11 1.26
N GLN A 5 -3.52 -5.56 1.43
CA GLN A 5 -3.09 -6.94 1.16
C GLN A 5 -3.36 -7.32 -0.29
N HIS A 6 -3.06 -6.42 -1.20
CA HIS A 6 -3.26 -6.63 -2.63
C HIS A 6 -2.18 -5.93 -3.44
N TRP A 7 -2.07 -6.32 -4.72
CA TRP A 7 -1.14 -5.71 -5.66
C TRP A 7 -1.82 -5.49 -7.01
N HIS A 8 -1.20 -4.68 -7.84
CA HIS A 8 -1.69 -4.34 -9.18
C HIS A 8 -0.65 -4.70 -10.22
N HIS A 9 -1.09 -5.13 -11.40
CA HIS A 9 -0.19 -5.48 -12.50
C HIS A 9 0.37 -4.24 -13.19
N SER A 10 -0.46 -3.26 -13.49
CA SER A 10 -0.07 -2.05 -14.21
C SER A 10 -0.44 -0.75 -13.51
N LYS A 11 -1.47 -0.78 -12.67
CA LYS A 11 -1.93 0.40 -11.94
C LYS A 11 -0.97 0.73 -10.80
N TRP A 12 -0.62 2.03 -10.67
CA TRP A 12 0.06 2.53 -9.48
C TRP A 12 -0.89 3.42 -8.68
N GLU A 13 -0.62 3.52 -7.40
CA GLU A 13 -1.37 4.35 -6.48
C GLU A 13 -0.43 5.22 -5.67
N LEU A 14 -0.90 6.42 -5.30
CA LEU A 14 -0.17 7.34 -4.44
C LEU A 14 -1.03 7.60 -3.21
N PHE A 15 -0.49 7.31 -2.02
CA PHE A 15 -1.20 7.51 -0.77
C PHE A 15 -0.58 8.67 -0.01
N ILE A 16 -1.43 9.58 0.45
CA ILE A 16 -1.04 10.73 1.28
C ILE A 16 -1.82 10.63 2.58
N VAL A 17 -1.13 10.53 3.70
CA VAL A 17 -1.76 10.51 5.02
C VAL A 17 -1.96 11.94 5.48
N VAL A 18 -3.20 12.31 5.79
CA VAL A 18 -3.57 13.66 6.18
C VAL A 18 -3.98 13.77 7.65
N SER A 19 -4.26 12.64 8.29
CA SER A 19 -4.60 12.61 9.73
C SER A 19 -4.34 11.22 10.28
N GLY A 20 -3.92 11.14 11.53
CA GLY A 20 -3.65 9.89 12.23
C GLY A 20 -2.20 9.44 12.12
N HIS A 21 -1.98 8.19 12.49
CA HIS A 21 -0.64 7.58 12.51
C HIS A 21 -0.75 6.14 12.00
N GLY A 22 0.04 5.80 11.02
CA GLY A 22 -0.04 4.49 10.37
C GLY A 22 1.29 3.95 9.90
N LEU A 23 1.23 2.72 9.42
CA LEU A 23 2.35 2.03 8.80
C LEU A 23 1.90 1.51 7.44
N ILE A 24 2.64 1.85 6.40
CA ILE A 24 2.46 1.29 5.07
C ILE A 24 3.55 0.27 4.84
N GLN A 25 3.15 -0.92 4.42
CA GLN A 25 4.10 -1.99 4.07
C GLN A 25 3.93 -2.35 2.60
N GLU A 26 5.06 -2.54 1.93
CA GLU A 26 5.11 -2.99 0.55
C GLU A 26 6.13 -4.12 0.41
N ARG A 27 5.82 -5.08 -0.43
CA ARG A 27 6.75 -6.15 -0.78
C ARG A 27 6.60 -6.49 -2.25
N LYS A 28 7.71 -6.57 -2.98
CA LYS A 28 7.69 -7.04 -4.36
C LYS A 28 7.18 -8.48 -4.40
N ILE A 29 6.26 -8.77 -5.30
CA ILE A 29 5.72 -10.13 -5.45
C ILE A 29 6.78 -11.07 -6.03
N GLY A 30 6.59 -12.36 -5.79
CA GLY A 30 7.50 -13.40 -6.27
C GLY A 30 8.68 -13.63 -5.32
N THR A 31 9.74 -14.19 -5.88
CA THR A 31 10.97 -14.50 -5.15
C THR A 31 12.17 -14.01 -5.94
N ASP A 32 13.29 -13.83 -5.22
CA ASP A 32 14.56 -13.48 -5.84
C ASP A 32 15.18 -14.69 -6.56
N GLU A 33 16.35 -14.52 -7.14
CA GLU A 33 17.05 -15.57 -7.88
C GLU A 33 17.45 -16.77 -7.00
N ASN A 34 17.47 -16.60 -5.69
CA ASN A 34 17.76 -17.68 -4.72
C ASN A 34 16.48 -18.35 -4.18
N GLY A 35 15.31 -17.96 -4.66
CA GLY A 35 14.04 -18.52 -4.22
C GLY A 35 13.51 -17.93 -2.92
N ASN A 36 14.08 -16.82 -2.44
CA ASN A 36 13.66 -16.16 -1.20
C ASN A 36 12.68 -15.02 -1.48
N PRO A 37 11.69 -14.81 -0.60
CA PRO A 37 10.80 -13.65 -0.73
C PRO A 37 11.60 -12.35 -0.67
N TYR A 38 11.15 -11.33 -1.40
CA TYR A 38 11.73 -10.00 -1.31
C TYR A 38 11.45 -9.37 0.06
N PRO A 39 12.31 -8.46 0.54
CA PRO A 39 12.13 -7.85 1.85
C PRO A 39 10.89 -6.96 1.90
N ILE A 40 10.30 -6.87 3.09
CA ILE A 40 9.19 -5.96 3.36
C ILE A 40 9.75 -4.56 3.59
N LEU A 41 9.22 -3.59 2.84
CA LEU A 41 9.55 -2.18 3.00
C LEU A 41 8.50 -1.56 3.92
N ASN A 42 8.94 -0.84 4.93
CA ASN A 42 8.07 -0.24 5.94
C ASN A 42 8.19 1.28 5.90
N TYR A 43 7.04 1.95 5.84
CA TYR A 43 6.95 3.41 5.84
C TYR A 43 6.01 3.86 6.93
N GLU A 44 6.56 4.44 7.99
CA GLU A 44 5.76 5.04 9.05
C GLU A 44 5.28 6.41 8.59
N VAL A 45 3.97 6.66 8.69
CA VAL A 45 3.32 7.86 8.16
C VAL A 45 2.41 8.50 9.21
N SER A 46 2.28 9.83 9.15
CA SER A 46 1.40 10.56 10.06
C SER A 46 0.86 11.83 9.40
N GLY A 47 -0.24 12.35 9.95
CA GLY A 47 -0.81 13.62 9.51
C GLY A 47 0.02 14.84 9.89
N GLU A 48 0.97 14.69 10.81
CA GLU A 48 1.87 15.77 11.23
C GLU A 48 2.92 16.10 10.17
N LYS A 49 3.26 15.12 9.34
CA LYS A 49 4.23 15.29 8.28
C LYS A 49 3.63 14.75 6.99
N ILE A 50 3.31 15.64 6.06
CA ILE A 50 2.74 15.26 4.78
C ILE A 50 3.78 14.50 3.98
N GLN A 51 3.50 13.23 3.71
CA GLN A 51 4.34 12.35 2.90
C GLN A 51 3.47 11.59 1.92
N ALA A 52 3.97 11.48 0.70
CA ALA A 52 3.35 10.66 -0.33
C ALA A 52 4.09 9.32 -0.40
N VAL A 53 3.37 8.21 -0.33
CA VAL A 53 3.93 6.87 -0.49
C VAL A 53 3.41 6.26 -1.78
N HIS A 54 4.33 5.84 -2.63
CA HIS A 54 4.03 5.30 -3.95
C HIS A 54 3.84 3.79 -3.85
N MET A 55 2.64 3.32 -4.23
CA MET A 55 2.33 1.89 -4.34
C MET A 55 2.58 1.47 -5.77
N LEU A 56 3.73 0.86 -6.02
CA LEU A 56 4.17 0.51 -7.37
C LEU A 56 3.47 -0.75 -7.89
N PRO A 57 3.26 -0.86 -9.22
CA PRO A 57 2.83 -2.12 -9.82
C PRO A 57 3.78 -3.25 -9.46
N GLY A 58 3.23 -4.45 -9.23
CA GLY A 58 4.03 -5.61 -8.87
C GLY A 58 4.48 -5.65 -7.41
N TYR A 59 3.99 -4.73 -6.58
CA TYR A 59 4.22 -4.74 -5.13
C TYR A 59 2.90 -4.94 -4.42
N THR A 60 2.83 -5.95 -3.57
CA THR A 60 1.70 -6.06 -2.64
C THR A 60 1.87 -5.05 -1.52
N HIS A 61 0.78 -4.44 -1.08
CA HIS A 61 0.85 -3.39 -0.08
C HIS A 61 -0.31 -3.48 0.90
N ASN A 62 -0.11 -2.89 2.08
CA ASN A 62 -1.15 -2.72 3.08
C ASN A 62 -0.98 -1.38 3.80
N ILE A 63 -2.00 -1.00 4.54
CA ILE A 63 -1.96 0.16 5.44
C ILE A 63 -2.50 -0.30 6.79
N ILE A 64 -1.75 -0.03 7.84
CA ILE A 64 -2.08 -0.39 9.21
C ILE A 64 -2.28 0.89 10.02
N ASN A 65 -3.43 1.01 10.68
CA ASN A 65 -3.64 2.10 11.64
C ASN A 65 -2.94 1.72 12.94
N LEU A 66 -1.93 2.51 13.34
CA LEU A 66 -1.17 2.28 14.57
C LEU A 66 -1.82 2.92 15.80
N SER A 67 -2.84 3.76 15.62
CA SER A 67 -3.55 4.39 16.73
C SER A 67 -4.76 3.56 17.14
N GLU A 68 -5.00 3.46 18.44
CA GLU A 68 -6.21 2.83 18.98
C GLU A 68 -7.35 3.84 19.16
N THR A 69 -7.05 5.13 19.13
CA THR A 69 -8.01 6.20 19.46
C THR A 69 -8.33 7.12 18.28
N GLU A 70 -7.47 7.20 17.27
CA GLU A 70 -7.64 8.10 16.15
C GLU A 70 -7.80 7.34 14.83
N ASN A 71 -8.61 7.91 13.94
CA ASN A 71 -8.74 7.38 12.58
C ASN A 71 -7.53 7.75 11.75
N LEU A 72 -7.12 6.83 10.88
CA LEU A 72 -6.12 7.09 9.86
C LEU A 72 -6.86 7.55 8.60
N VAL A 73 -6.63 8.80 8.20
CA VAL A 73 -7.28 9.41 7.04
C VAL A 73 -6.26 9.57 5.93
N THR A 74 -6.56 9.00 4.77
CA THR A 74 -5.68 9.04 3.61
C THR A 74 -6.39 9.61 2.40
N VAL A 75 -5.62 10.29 1.54
CA VAL A 75 -6.03 10.68 0.20
C VAL A 75 -5.28 9.78 -0.77
N MET A 76 -6.00 9.15 -1.68
CA MET A 76 -5.42 8.24 -2.65
C MET A 76 -5.58 8.79 -4.06
N ARG A 77 -4.55 8.61 -4.87
CA ARG A 77 -4.57 8.92 -6.28
C ARG A 77 -4.02 7.74 -7.08
N ALA A 78 -4.66 7.41 -8.18
CA ALA A 78 -4.23 6.32 -9.05
C ALA A 78 -4.10 6.81 -10.49
N ASN A 79 -3.27 6.13 -11.28
CA ASN A 79 -3.07 6.47 -12.69
C ASN A 79 -4.22 6.01 -13.60
N GLU A 80 -5.08 5.11 -13.10
CA GLU A 80 -6.24 4.65 -13.84
C GLU A 80 -7.41 4.38 -12.91
N PRO A 81 -8.67 4.59 -13.37
CA PRO A 81 -9.84 4.29 -12.56
C PRO A 81 -10.03 2.78 -12.41
N PHE A 82 -10.73 2.39 -11.35
CA PHE A 82 -11.14 1.00 -11.18
C PHE A 82 -12.15 0.62 -12.25
N ASP A 83 -11.88 -0.48 -12.96
CA ASP A 83 -12.78 -1.05 -13.96
C ASP A 83 -13.22 -2.45 -13.50
N PRO A 84 -14.50 -2.62 -13.09
CA PRO A 84 -15.00 -3.92 -12.63
C PRO A 84 -14.96 -5.02 -13.70
N ALA A 85 -14.98 -4.66 -14.98
CA ALA A 85 -14.90 -5.62 -16.08
C ALA A 85 -13.48 -6.12 -16.31
N HIS A 86 -12.47 -5.31 -15.94
CA HIS A 86 -11.06 -5.64 -16.09
C HIS A 86 -10.29 -5.26 -14.82
N PRO A 87 -10.59 -5.91 -13.69
CA PRO A 87 -9.93 -5.56 -12.43
C PRO A 87 -8.44 -5.87 -12.49
N ASP A 88 -7.62 -4.88 -12.10
CA ASP A 88 -6.18 -5.02 -11.98
C ASP A 88 -5.79 -5.08 -10.51
N THR A 89 -6.50 -5.89 -9.73
CA THR A 89 -6.27 -6.04 -8.30
C THR A 89 -6.21 -7.51 -7.95
N PHE A 90 -5.11 -7.91 -7.33
CA PHE A 90 -4.84 -9.29 -6.95
C PHE A 90 -4.53 -9.36 -5.47
N PHE A 91 -5.09 -10.34 -4.81
CA PHE A 91 -4.91 -10.50 -3.37
C PHE A 91 -3.59 -11.23 -3.07
N GLU A 92 -2.76 -10.63 -2.24
CA GLU A 92 -1.57 -11.28 -1.69
C GLU A 92 -1.15 -10.56 -0.40
N LYS A 93 -1.05 -11.29 0.67
CA LYS A 93 -0.64 -10.73 1.96
C LYS A 93 0.84 -10.31 1.92
N VAL A 94 1.09 -9.13 2.46
CA VAL A 94 2.45 -8.60 2.58
C VAL A 94 3.35 -9.45 3.48
#